data_0b0269fc1b4b39ba18d01cc2e9e246f1
#
_entry.id   0b0269fc1b4b39ba18d01cc2e9e246f1
#
_cell.length_a   1.000
_cell.length_b   1.000
_cell.length_c   1.000
_cell.angle_alpha   90.00
_cell.angle_beta   90.00
_cell.angle_gamma   90.00
#
_symmetry.space_group_name_H-M   'P 1'
#
loop_
_entity.id
_entity.type
_entity.pdbx_description
1 polymer ?
#
loop_
_entity_poly.entity_id
_entity_poly.type
_entity_poly.pdbx_seq_one_letter_code
_entity_poly.pdbx_strand_id
1 'polypeptide(L)'
;MFKVIALMGKAGSGKDALLHELIRQCPDANEMISCTTRPIREGEIHGVNYFYMTPEEFGARVLNGEMLECTEFNNWFYGTSYEALRSDCINIGVFNPAGVESMLHFPDIEVKVFYITASDKTRLLRQLNRESNPDVREIIRRYTADEIDFEDLSDIPHTVIVNEGPLAETAKAILAQIN
;
A
#
# COMPACT_ATOMS: atom_id res chain seq x y z
N MET A 1 20.16 -1.89 -8.17
CA MET A 1 18.79 -1.61 -8.62
C MET A 1 17.85 -2.39 -7.73
N PHE A 2 16.91 -1.72 -7.08
CA PHE A 2 15.90 -2.36 -6.24
C PHE A 2 14.70 -2.76 -7.09
N LYS A 3 14.14 -3.94 -6.82
CA LYS A 3 12.89 -4.38 -7.47
C LYS A 3 11.73 -4.21 -6.50
N VAL A 4 10.73 -3.44 -6.91
CA VAL A 4 9.54 -3.13 -6.09
C VAL A 4 8.28 -3.57 -6.80
N ILE A 5 7.46 -4.33 -6.09
CA ILE A 5 6.09 -4.63 -6.47
C ILE A 5 5.20 -3.70 -5.67
N ALA A 6 4.61 -2.74 -6.34
CA ALA A 6 3.68 -1.79 -5.76
C ALA A 6 2.24 -2.27 -5.95
N LEU A 7 1.56 -2.57 -4.84
CA LEU A 7 0.13 -2.83 -4.83
C LEU A 7 -0.60 -1.52 -4.57
N MET A 8 -1.37 -1.05 -5.53
CA MET A 8 -2.25 0.09 -5.31
C MET A 8 -3.71 -0.32 -5.52
N GLY A 9 -4.63 0.40 -4.91
CA GLY A 9 -6.06 0.10 -5.05
C GLY A 9 -6.90 0.83 -4.03
N LYS A 10 -8.13 1.07 -4.39
CA LYS A 10 -9.14 1.75 -3.55
C LYS A 10 -9.39 0.98 -2.26
N ALA A 11 -9.89 1.65 -1.22
CA ALA A 11 -10.24 1.03 0.06
C ALA A 11 -11.22 -0.14 -0.13
N GLY A 12 -10.98 -1.25 0.56
CA GLY A 12 -11.79 -2.48 0.43
C GLY A 12 -11.44 -3.35 -0.79
N SER A 13 -10.48 -2.97 -1.64
CA SER A 13 -10.00 -3.81 -2.76
C SER A 13 -9.30 -5.09 -2.29
N GLY A 14 -8.80 -5.12 -1.05
CA GLY A 14 -8.12 -6.28 -0.45
C GLY A 14 -6.61 -6.32 -0.68
N LYS A 15 -5.99 -5.19 -1.04
CA LYS A 15 -4.55 -5.08 -1.28
C LYS A 15 -3.69 -5.48 -0.09
N ASP A 16 -4.09 -5.13 1.16
CA ASP A 16 -3.33 -5.48 2.37
C ASP A 16 -3.35 -7.01 2.61
N ALA A 17 -4.53 -7.64 2.47
CA ALA A 17 -4.63 -9.10 2.57
C ALA A 17 -3.84 -9.81 1.45
N LEU A 18 -3.82 -9.20 0.26
CA LEU A 18 -3.07 -9.71 -0.88
C LEU A 18 -1.55 -9.57 -0.68
N LEU A 19 -1.08 -8.48 -0.07
CA LEU A 19 0.31 -8.31 0.34
C LEU A 19 0.74 -9.47 1.25
N HIS A 20 0.02 -9.72 2.32
CA HIS A 20 0.35 -10.82 3.25
C HIS A 20 0.32 -12.19 2.55
N GLU A 21 -0.62 -12.41 1.62
CA GLU A 21 -0.67 -13.66 0.86
C GLU A 21 0.51 -13.80 -0.11
N LEU A 22 0.96 -12.72 -0.73
CA LEU A 22 2.15 -12.69 -1.58
C LEU A 22 3.42 -13.01 -0.77
N ILE A 23 3.60 -12.38 0.40
CA ILE A 23 4.72 -12.69 1.31
C ILE A 23 4.68 -14.16 1.76
N ARG A 24 3.48 -14.68 2.07
CA ARG A 24 3.31 -16.10 2.43
C ARG A 24 3.71 -17.06 1.30
N GLN A 25 3.43 -16.71 0.04
CA GLN A 25 3.77 -17.53 -1.14
C GLN A 25 5.21 -17.31 -1.63
N CYS A 26 5.83 -16.18 -1.29
CA CYS A 26 7.20 -15.83 -1.64
C CYS A 26 7.98 -15.41 -0.37
N PRO A 27 8.39 -16.36 0.46
CA PRO A 27 9.02 -16.09 1.78
C PRO A 27 10.33 -15.30 1.69
N ASP A 28 10.98 -15.31 0.53
CA ASP A 28 12.21 -14.55 0.28
C ASP A 28 11.94 -13.08 -0.09
N ALA A 29 10.69 -12.69 -0.31
CA ALA A 29 10.32 -11.31 -0.57
C ALA A 29 10.35 -10.48 0.73
N ASN A 30 10.68 -9.21 0.59
CA ASN A 30 10.67 -8.24 1.68
C ASN A 30 9.36 -7.46 1.69
N GLU A 31 8.66 -7.46 2.81
CA GLU A 31 7.52 -6.57 3.03
C GLU A 31 8.01 -5.17 3.37
N MET A 32 7.62 -4.17 2.57
CA MET A 32 7.94 -2.78 2.83
C MET A 32 6.96 -2.21 3.85
N ILE A 33 7.43 -2.04 5.08
CA ILE A 33 6.62 -1.49 6.17
C ILE A 33 6.73 0.04 6.15
N SER A 34 5.60 0.71 5.99
CA SER A 34 5.52 2.17 5.96
C SER A 34 5.63 2.80 7.35
N CYS A 35 6.02 4.08 7.38
CA CYS A 35 6.02 4.94 8.55
C CYS A 35 4.68 5.69 8.66
N THR A 36 4.27 6.05 9.88
CA THR A 36 3.10 6.91 10.09
C THR A 36 3.18 7.70 11.38
N THR A 37 2.58 8.90 11.36
CA THR A 37 2.37 9.73 12.58
C THR A 37 1.03 9.45 13.25
N ARG A 38 0.20 8.58 12.67
CA ARG A 38 -1.05 8.13 13.27
C ARG A 38 -0.77 7.38 14.58
N PRO A 39 -1.51 7.64 15.65
CA PRO A 39 -1.40 6.84 16.86
C PRO A 39 -1.65 5.35 16.58
N ILE A 40 -0.88 4.50 17.26
CA ILE A 40 -1.06 3.05 17.22
C ILE A 40 -2.46 2.67 17.73
N ARG A 41 -3.13 1.75 17.04
CA ARG A 41 -4.44 1.24 17.44
C ARG A 41 -4.30 -0.04 18.25
N GLU A 42 -5.37 -0.41 18.96
CA GLU A 42 -5.43 -1.69 19.66
C GLU A 42 -5.19 -2.87 18.69
N GLY A 43 -4.28 -3.75 19.07
CA GLY A 43 -3.90 -4.91 18.26
C GLY A 43 -2.83 -4.64 17.18
N GLU A 44 -2.43 -3.39 16.97
CA GLU A 44 -1.32 -3.06 16.07
C GLU A 44 0.04 -3.14 16.79
N ILE A 45 1.09 -3.47 16.06
CA ILE A 45 2.45 -3.63 16.60
C ILE A 45 3.40 -2.75 15.80
N HIS A 46 4.21 -1.93 16.52
CA HIS A 46 5.26 -1.11 15.91
C HIS A 46 6.29 -1.99 15.20
N GLY A 47 6.63 -1.61 13.97
CA GLY A 47 7.56 -2.35 13.12
C GLY A 47 6.96 -3.60 12.44
N VAL A 48 5.66 -3.84 12.65
CA VAL A 48 4.91 -4.91 11.95
C VAL A 48 3.83 -4.30 11.06
N ASN A 49 2.93 -3.49 11.63
CA ASN A 49 1.88 -2.82 10.85
C ASN A 49 2.38 -1.51 10.24
N TYR A 50 3.08 -0.72 11.06
CA TYR A 50 3.74 0.53 10.70
C TYR A 50 4.93 0.79 11.61
N PHE A 51 5.88 1.60 11.15
CA PHE A 51 6.80 2.33 12.03
C PHE A 51 6.08 3.59 12.51
N TYR A 52 5.52 3.54 13.71
CA TYR A 52 4.83 4.67 14.34
C TYR A 52 5.87 5.66 14.88
N MET A 53 5.73 6.94 14.56
CA MET A 53 6.66 7.99 14.95
C MET A 53 5.94 9.31 15.20
N THR A 54 6.62 10.26 15.82
CA THR A 54 6.08 11.60 16.01
C THR A 54 6.10 12.41 14.71
N PRO A 55 5.28 13.47 14.57
CA PRO A 55 5.35 14.37 13.41
C PRO A 55 6.75 14.98 13.21
N GLU A 56 7.46 15.27 14.30
CA GLU A 56 8.83 15.83 14.30
C GLU A 56 9.82 14.81 13.72
N GLU A 57 9.76 13.55 14.15
CA GLU A 57 10.60 12.45 13.63
C GLU A 57 10.32 12.20 12.14
N PHE A 58 9.03 12.20 11.75
CA PHE A 58 8.64 12.03 10.34
C PHE A 58 9.16 13.19 9.49
N GLY A 59 8.95 14.44 9.95
CA GLY A 59 9.43 15.63 9.27
C GLY A 59 10.96 15.67 9.11
N ALA A 60 11.71 15.21 10.13
CA ALA A 60 13.15 15.09 10.04
C ALA A 60 13.58 14.10 8.93
N ARG A 61 12.93 12.95 8.80
CA ARG A 61 13.20 11.98 7.72
C ARG A 61 12.92 12.56 6.33
N VAL A 62 11.82 13.32 6.18
CA VAL A 62 11.49 14.01 4.92
C VAL A 62 12.58 15.03 4.57
N LEU A 63 12.99 15.88 5.52
CA LEU A 63 14.01 16.90 5.31
C LEU A 63 15.39 16.32 4.98
N ASN A 64 15.71 15.15 5.55
CA ASN A 64 16.95 14.44 5.27
C ASN A 64 16.94 13.67 3.93
N GLY A 65 15.82 13.65 3.20
CA GLY A 65 15.68 12.88 1.95
C GLY A 65 15.66 11.37 2.15
N GLU A 66 15.24 10.90 3.32
CA GLU A 66 15.20 9.46 3.67
C GLU A 66 13.92 8.76 3.18
N MET A 67 12.94 9.53 2.67
CA MET A 67 11.64 9.00 2.28
C MET A 67 11.57 8.79 0.75
N LEU A 68 11.06 7.64 0.34
CA LEU A 68 10.70 7.32 -1.04
C LEU A 68 9.44 8.05 -1.50
N GLU A 69 8.47 8.09 -0.60
CA GLU A 69 7.21 8.77 -0.78
C GLU A 69 6.66 9.21 0.59
N CYS A 70 5.85 10.24 0.58
CA CYS A 70 5.07 10.64 1.73
C CYS A 70 3.75 11.28 1.29
N THR A 71 2.71 11.07 2.08
CA THR A 71 1.38 11.62 1.87
C THR A 71 0.75 12.00 3.20
N GLU A 72 -0.10 13.00 3.18
CA GLU A 72 -0.94 13.37 4.31
C GLU A 72 -2.34 12.81 4.12
N PHE A 73 -2.86 12.18 5.16
CA PHE A 73 -4.21 11.66 5.18
C PHE A 73 -4.81 11.81 6.57
N ASN A 74 -5.93 12.52 6.67
CA ASN A 74 -6.66 12.73 7.92
C ASN A 74 -5.78 13.36 9.04
N ASN A 75 -4.98 14.38 8.70
CA ASN A 75 -4.01 15.08 9.56
C ASN A 75 -2.88 14.17 10.09
N TRP A 76 -2.68 12.99 9.51
CA TRP A 76 -1.53 12.13 9.79
C TRP A 76 -0.70 11.96 8.53
N PHE A 77 0.60 11.86 8.72
CA PHE A 77 1.53 11.54 7.65
C PHE A 77 1.71 10.03 7.54
N TYR A 78 1.85 9.59 6.31
CA TYR A 78 2.21 8.22 5.94
C TYR A 78 3.32 8.29 4.90
N GLY A 79 4.23 7.34 4.91
CA GLY A 79 5.29 7.30 3.92
C GLY A 79 6.18 6.08 4.09
N THR A 80 6.99 5.82 3.08
CA THR A 80 7.90 4.69 3.08
C THR A 80 9.32 5.19 2.92
N SER A 81 10.23 4.73 3.78
CA SER A 81 11.63 5.14 3.76
C SER A 81 12.48 4.24 2.84
N TYR A 82 13.64 4.76 2.40
CA TYR A 82 14.65 3.97 1.70
C TYR A 82 15.14 2.77 2.49
N GLU A 83 15.13 2.84 3.82
CA GLU A 83 15.52 1.75 4.71
C GLU A 83 14.59 0.53 4.60
N ALA A 84 13.37 0.72 4.08
CA ALA A 84 12.44 -0.38 3.82
C ALA A 84 12.84 -1.24 2.62
N LEU A 85 13.79 -0.77 1.77
CA LEU A 85 14.25 -1.48 0.59
C LEU A 85 15.37 -2.48 0.91
N ARG A 86 15.32 -3.64 0.28
CA ARG A 86 16.39 -4.65 0.27
C ARG A 86 16.83 -4.90 -1.16
N SER A 87 18.13 -4.93 -1.38
CA SER A 87 18.73 -5.08 -2.72
C SER A 87 18.86 -6.55 -3.17
N ASP A 88 18.74 -7.48 -2.24
CA ASP A 88 18.95 -8.92 -2.42
C ASP A 88 17.67 -9.70 -2.70
N CYS A 89 16.50 -9.04 -2.68
CA CYS A 89 15.21 -9.67 -2.90
C CYS A 89 14.19 -8.74 -3.57
N ILE A 90 13.01 -9.26 -3.83
CA ILE A 90 11.85 -8.46 -4.28
C ILE A 90 11.23 -7.77 -3.07
N ASN A 91 11.00 -6.48 -3.19
CA ASN A 91 10.29 -5.67 -2.19
C ASN A 91 8.82 -5.57 -2.60
N ILE A 92 7.90 -5.77 -1.66
CA ILE A 92 6.45 -5.68 -1.92
C ILE A 92 5.86 -4.70 -0.91
N GLY A 93 5.10 -3.71 -1.41
CA GLY A 93 4.44 -2.72 -0.56
C GLY A 93 3.09 -2.27 -1.09
N VAL A 94 2.33 -1.61 -0.22
CA VAL A 94 1.04 -1.01 -0.54
C VAL A 94 1.19 0.50 -0.60
N PHE A 95 0.72 1.10 -1.70
CA PHE A 95 0.87 2.53 -1.96
C PHE A 95 -0.42 3.14 -2.51
N ASN A 96 -0.58 4.45 -2.35
CA ASN A 96 -1.56 5.22 -3.10
C ASN A 96 -0.96 5.66 -4.46
N PRO A 97 -1.75 6.21 -5.39
CA PRO A 97 -1.23 6.64 -6.69
C PRO A 97 -0.06 7.62 -6.58
N ALA A 98 -0.14 8.65 -5.73
CA ALA A 98 0.90 9.65 -5.54
C ALA A 98 2.23 9.03 -5.03
N GLY A 99 2.15 8.02 -4.14
CA GLY A 99 3.31 7.28 -3.65
C GLY A 99 3.98 6.45 -4.75
N VAL A 100 3.18 5.80 -5.61
CA VAL A 100 3.69 5.07 -6.78
C VAL A 100 4.37 6.04 -7.75
N GLU A 101 3.72 7.15 -8.08
CA GLU A 101 4.26 8.18 -8.96
C GLU A 101 5.61 8.70 -8.45
N SER A 102 5.71 8.99 -7.15
CA SER A 102 6.98 9.40 -6.53
C SER A 102 8.07 8.36 -6.73
N MET A 103 7.78 7.06 -6.54
CA MET A 103 8.77 5.99 -6.71
C MET A 103 9.22 5.80 -8.16
N LEU A 104 8.37 6.07 -9.14
CA LEU A 104 8.74 5.97 -10.57
C LEU A 104 9.84 6.96 -10.98
N HIS A 105 10.09 8.00 -10.20
CA HIS A 105 11.13 8.98 -10.45
C HIS A 105 12.53 8.57 -9.93
N PHE A 106 12.65 7.48 -9.16
CA PHE A 106 13.94 7.00 -8.66
C PHE A 106 14.65 6.10 -9.67
N PRO A 107 15.83 6.49 -10.18
CA PRO A 107 16.51 5.76 -11.27
C PRO A 107 17.08 4.41 -10.83
N ASP A 108 17.20 4.16 -9.54
CA ASP A 108 17.73 2.93 -8.96
C ASP A 108 16.62 1.95 -8.51
N ILE A 109 15.34 2.29 -8.76
CA ILE A 109 14.17 1.48 -8.40
C ILE A 109 13.42 1.05 -9.66
N GLU A 110 13.31 -0.24 -9.87
CA GLU A 110 12.42 -0.84 -10.87
C GLU A 110 11.08 -1.14 -10.22
N VAL A 111 10.05 -0.37 -10.56
CA VAL A 111 8.70 -0.52 -9.98
C VAL A 111 7.79 -1.26 -10.95
N LYS A 112 7.18 -2.35 -10.48
CA LYS A 112 6.09 -3.02 -11.18
C LYS A 112 4.79 -2.81 -10.41
N VAL A 113 3.82 -2.14 -11.03
CA VAL A 113 2.59 -1.70 -10.38
C VAL A 113 1.44 -2.62 -10.70
N PHE A 114 0.74 -3.08 -9.66
CA PHE A 114 -0.52 -3.80 -9.77
C PHE A 114 -1.66 -2.99 -9.17
N TYR A 115 -2.64 -2.63 -10.00
CA TYR A 115 -3.86 -1.96 -9.55
C TYR A 115 -4.90 -3.01 -9.17
N ILE A 116 -5.10 -3.17 -7.86
CA ILE A 116 -6.02 -4.16 -7.28
C ILE A 116 -7.42 -3.58 -7.25
N THR A 117 -8.34 -4.21 -7.97
CA THR A 117 -9.74 -3.78 -8.09
C THR A 117 -10.70 -4.81 -7.53
N ALA A 118 -11.87 -4.36 -7.13
CA ALA A 118 -13.05 -5.16 -6.84
C ALA A 118 -14.29 -4.29 -7.09
N SER A 119 -15.46 -4.89 -7.26
CA SER A 119 -16.70 -4.13 -7.41
C SER A 119 -16.99 -3.27 -6.17
N ASP A 120 -17.67 -2.16 -6.36
CA ASP A 120 -18.03 -1.24 -5.27
C ASP A 120 -18.81 -1.94 -4.16
N LYS A 121 -19.72 -2.85 -4.55
CA LYS A 121 -20.45 -3.69 -3.60
C LYS A 121 -19.48 -4.51 -2.74
N THR A 122 -18.52 -5.19 -3.35
CA THR A 122 -17.53 -6.02 -2.66
C THR A 122 -16.66 -5.17 -1.75
N ARG A 123 -16.18 -4.02 -2.23
CA ARG A 123 -15.36 -3.08 -1.48
C ARG A 123 -16.09 -2.57 -0.22
N LEU A 124 -17.34 -2.10 -0.38
CA LEU A 124 -18.16 -1.61 0.71
C LEU A 124 -18.49 -2.71 1.74
N LEU A 125 -18.86 -3.91 1.29
CA LEU A 125 -19.13 -5.03 2.17
C LEU A 125 -17.90 -5.45 2.99
N ARG A 126 -16.71 -5.47 2.37
CA ARG A 126 -15.46 -5.78 3.07
C ARG A 126 -15.16 -4.75 4.16
N GLN A 127 -15.38 -3.46 3.89
CA GLN A 127 -15.15 -2.39 4.86
C GLN A 127 -16.17 -2.45 6.02
N LEU A 128 -17.44 -2.68 5.71
CA LEU A 128 -18.51 -2.80 6.73
C LEU A 128 -18.32 -4.02 7.64
N ASN A 129 -17.79 -5.12 7.11
CA ASN A 129 -17.59 -6.37 7.84
C ASN A 129 -16.23 -6.47 8.56
N ARG A 130 -15.35 -5.47 8.40
CA ARG A 130 -14.01 -5.48 8.99
C ARG A 130 -14.02 -5.38 10.51
N GLU A 131 -14.97 -4.66 11.05
CA GLU A 131 -15.11 -4.38 12.47
C GLU A 131 -16.56 -4.67 12.91
N SER A 132 -16.76 -5.03 14.18
CA SER A 132 -18.10 -5.30 14.74
C SER A 132 -18.97 -4.05 14.80
N ASN A 133 -18.36 -2.87 14.90
CA ASN A 133 -19.04 -1.58 14.91
C ASN A 133 -18.32 -0.59 13.99
N PRO A 134 -18.51 -0.69 12.67
CA PRO A 134 -17.76 0.11 11.71
C PRO A 134 -18.18 1.59 11.73
N ASP A 135 -17.20 2.50 11.64
CA ASP A 135 -17.49 3.91 11.41
C ASP A 135 -17.91 4.12 9.94
N VAL A 136 -19.21 4.12 9.71
CA VAL A 136 -19.78 4.27 8.35
C VAL A 136 -19.45 5.64 7.73
N ARG A 137 -19.30 6.71 8.53
CA ARG A 137 -18.92 8.03 8.01
C ARG A 137 -17.50 8.02 7.48
N GLU A 138 -16.59 7.38 8.20
CA GLU A 138 -15.20 7.21 7.76
C GLU A 138 -15.11 6.31 6.51
N ILE A 139 -15.93 5.27 6.41
CA ILE A 139 -16.01 4.43 5.20
C ILE A 139 -16.45 5.26 3.99
N ILE A 140 -17.51 6.06 4.12
CA ILE A 140 -18.01 6.93 3.05
C ILE A 140 -16.95 7.96 2.67
N ARG A 141 -16.30 8.60 3.65
CA ARG A 141 -15.25 9.59 3.41
C ARG A 141 -14.10 8.97 2.59
N ARG A 142 -13.62 7.78 2.98
CA ARG A 142 -12.58 7.05 2.22
C ARG A 142 -13.03 6.70 0.81
N TYR A 143 -14.26 6.23 0.68
CA TYR A 143 -14.82 5.91 -0.62
C TYR A 143 -14.79 7.12 -1.56
N THR A 144 -15.21 8.30 -1.07
CA THR A 144 -15.20 9.55 -1.85
C THR A 144 -13.77 10.02 -2.17
N ALA A 145 -12.84 9.93 -1.21
CA ALA A 145 -11.45 10.27 -1.44
C ALA A 145 -10.81 9.38 -2.52
N ASP A 146 -11.06 8.06 -2.45
CA ASP A 146 -10.58 7.12 -3.45
C ASP A 146 -11.06 7.46 -4.87
N GLU A 147 -12.29 7.96 -5.05
CA GLU A 147 -12.78 8.35 -6.38
C GLU A 147 -11.96 9.50 -6.98
N ILE A 148 -11.47 10.41 -6.15
CA ILE A 148 -10.60 11.51 -6.55
C ILE A 148 -9.16 11.01 -6.80
N ASP A 149 -8.60 10.28 -5.83
CA ASP A 149 -7.21 9.82 -5.89
C ASP A 149 -6.95 8.85 -7.05
N PHE A 150 -7.98 8.13 -7.51
CA PHE A 150 -7.90 7.16 -8.60
C PHE A 150 -8.64 7.62 -9.87
N GLU A 151 -8.95 8.92 -10.01
CA GLU A 151 -9.67 9.45 -11.17
C GLU A 151 -8.84 9.34 -12.45
N ASP A 152 -7.55 9.65 -12.36
CA ASP A 152 -6.61 9.55 -13.49
C ASP A 152 -5.34 8.79 -13.09
N LEU A 153 -5.12 7.67 -13.74
CA LEU A 153 -3.95 6.82 -13.58
C LEU A 153 -3.13 6.69 -14.87
N SER A 154 -3.36 7.58 -15.84
CA SER A 154 -2.73 7.52 -17.18
C SER A 154 -1.20 7.58 -17.12
N ASP A 155 -0.65 8.30 -16.16
CA ASP A 155 0.79 8.49 -15.99
C ASP A 155 1.48 7.39 -15.16
N ILE A 156 0.68 6.46 -14.62
CA ILE A 156 1.16 5.31 -13.84
C ILE A 156 1.03 4.04 -14.66
N PRO A 157 2.10 3.51 -15.27
CA PRO A 157 2.05 2.20 -15.93
C PRO A 157 1.68 1.10 -14.92
N HIS A 158 0.56 0.43 -15.11
CA HIS A 158 0.08 -0.58 -14.18
C HIS A 158 -0.63 -1.75 -14.85
N THR A 159 -0.72 -2.88 -14.15
CA THR A 159 -1.53 -4.04 -14.51
C THR A 159 -2.74 -4.11 -13.60
N VAL A 160 -3.94 -4.17 -14.18
CA VAL A 160 -5.19 -4.32 -13.41
C VAL A 160 -5.38 -5.75 -12.97
N ILE A 161 -5.64 -5.96 -11.70
CA ILE A 161 -5.93 -7.27 -11.09
C ILE A 161 -7.29 -7.21 -10.38
N VAL A 162 -8.21 -8.03 -10.83
CA VAL A 162 -9.54 -8.16 -10.19
C VAL A 162 -9.46 -9.14 -9.03
N ASN A 163 -9.72 -8.65 -7.81
CA ASN A 163 -9.64 -9.42 -6.57
C ASN A 163 -11.04 -9.71 -6.00
N GLU A 164 -11.79 -10.57 -6.69
CA GLU A 164 -13.12 -11.04 -6.25
C GLU A 164 -13.18 -12.55 -6.02
N GLY A 165 -12.13 -13.26 -6.40
CA GLY A 165 -11.99 -14.70 -6.19
C GLY A 165 -11.16 -15.06 -4.94
N PRO A 166 -10.71 -16.30 -4.84
CA PRO A 166 -9.82 -16.77 -3.79
C PRO A 166 -8.50 -15.98 -3.81
N LEU A 167 -8.13 -15.44 -2.65
CA LEU A 167 -6.94 -14.59 -2.50
C LEU A 167 -5.64 -15.27 -2.99
N ALA A 168 -5.52 -16.58 -2.73
CA ALA A 168 -4.37 -17.37 -3.15
C ALA A 168 -4.21 -17.45 -4.67
N GLU A 169 -5.30 -17.45 -5.42
CA GLU A 169 -5.28 -17.47 -6.89
C GLU A 169 -4.88 -16.11 -7.44
N THR A 170 -5.40 -15.04 -6.84
CA THR A 170 -5.02 -13.66 -7.18
C THR A 170 -3.52 -13.45 -6.94
N ALA A 171 -2.99 -13.92 -5.81
CA ALA A 171 -1.55 -13.85 -5.51
C ALA A 171 -0.72 -14.62 -6.54
N LYS A 172 -1.12 -15.85 -6.91
CA LYS A 172 -0.43 -16.63 -7.95
C LYS A 172 -0.42 -15.91 -9.30
N ALA A 173 -1.52 -15.26 -9.68
CA ALA A 173 -1.59 -14.50 -10.93
C ALA A 173 -0.62 -13.31 -10.96
N ILE A 174 -0.37 -12.67 -9.82
CA ILE A 174 0.64 -11.63 -9.67
C ILE A 174 2.05 -12.23 -9.74
N LEU A 175 2.33 -13.28 -8.96
CA LEU A 175 3.65 -13.94 -8.93
C LEU A 175 4.07 -14.47 -10.30
N ALA A 176 3.14 -14.98 -11.09
CA ALA A 176 3.41 -15.44 -12.46
C ALA A 176 3.86 -14.31 -13.42
N GLN A 177 3.61 -13.06 -13.08
CA GLN A 177 4.02 -11.89 -13.86
C GLN A 177 5.31 -11.24 -13.36
N ILE A 178 5.84 -11.67 -12.22
CA ILE A 178 7.05 -11.11 -11.60
C ILE A 178 8.32 -11.87 -12.06
N ASN A 179 8.17 -13.11 -12.48
CA ASN A 179 9.26 -13.99 -12.93
C ASN A 179 9.69 -13.74 -14.36
#